data_34fb0f0287522c1f570255be313e6103
#
_entry.id   34fb0f0287522c1f570255be313e6103
#
_cell.length_a   1.000
_cell.length_b   1.000
_cell.length_c   1.000
_cell.angle_alpha   90.00
_cell.angle_beta   90.00
_cell.angle_gamma   90.00
#
_symmetry.space_group_name_H-M   'P 1'
#
loop_
_entity.id
_entity.type
_entity.pdbx_description
1 polymer ?
#
loop_
_entity_poly.entity_id
_entity_poly.type
_entity_poly.pdbx_seq_one_letter_code
_entity_poly.pdbx_strand_id
1 'polypeptide(L)'
;IAKYVAEYEVVNEHDMARKTIYVALKIMVFLGIFFGVIMVFIVAPWLAHDYLGKPETLVPLQIVGLITPFSVIVGAFRGAFQGVYKMEYIVYTRAVEQLGMILFATAFVLIGFSVTGALWGTVIGFAAAAVSAVYIFRHHMAKYIPPASVDFKFTWRDELNLATTLVKFSIPVIITAIAEMLIYNICTMVMGKFLALEAVGFFAAADPISRLPLMISISIATTILPASSEAFRAGNKVALEKYVSEAYKFSLLFVVPMCIGLACFAAPILRLLYFTNPAYVAGASALAILSIGMTFYSIFSISTSIVQGIGNPRIPMYILVFGAILTAVLNWVMVPTLGIAGGAA
;
A
#
# COMPACT_ATOMS: atom_id res chain seq x y z
N ILE A 1 -8.71 -6.88 -11.45
CA ILE A 1 -8.09 -7.84 -12.38
C ILE A 1 -8.13 -9.23 -11.77
N ALA A 2 -7.45 -9.46 -10.62
CA ALA A 2 -7.30 -10.78 -10.01
C ALA A 2 -8.64 -11.54 -9.88
N LYS A 3 -9.69 -10.88 -9.37
CA LYS A 3 -11.01 -11.48 -9.20
C LYS A 3 -11.56 -12.04 -10.52
N TYR A 4 -11.67 -11.21 -11.55
CA TYR A 4 -12.28 -11.61 -12.82
C TYR A 4 -11.43 -12.63 -13.58
N VAL A 5 -10.10 -12.52 -13.51
CA VAL A 5 -9.21 -13.51 -14.10
C VAL A 5 -9.40 -14.87 -13.42
N ALA A 6 -9.48 -14.91 -12.08
CA ALA A 6 -9.73 -16.14 -11.35
C ALA A 6 -11.13 -16.73 -11.64
N GLU A 7 -12.17 -15.89 -11.77
CA GLU A 7 -13.51 -16.33 -12.14
C GLU A 7 -13.52 -17.02 -13.52
N TYR A 8 -12.90 -16.41 -14.54
CA TYR A 8 -12.81 -16.99 -15.88
C TYR A 8 -11.92 -18.24 -15.94
N GLU A 9 -10.86 -18.29 -15.13
CA GLU A 9 -9.98 -19.45 -15.05
C GLU A 9 -10.71 -20.70 -14.49
N VAL A 10 -11.54 -20.51 -13.47
CA VAL A 10 -12.36 -21.60 -12.88
C VAL A 10 -13.33 -22.21 -13.87
N VAL A 11 -13.89 -21.42 -14.80
CA VAL A 11 -14.79 -21.89 -15.86
C VAL A 11 -14.07 -22.27 -17.16
N ASN A 12 -12.73 -22.27 -17.17
CA ASN A 12 -11.87 -22.54 -18.34
C ASN A 12 -12.11 -21.59 -19.53
N GLU A 13 -12.59 -20.37 -19.28
CA GLU A 13 -12.76 -19.31 -20.29
C GLU A 13 -11.46 -18.50 -20.44
N HIS A 14 -10.38 -19.15 -20.87
CA HIS A 14 -9.05 -18.54 -20.99
C HIS A 14 -9.02 -17.32 -21.92
N ASP A 15 -9.86 -17.32 -22.99
CA ASP A 15 -9.97 -16.19 -23.91
C ASP A 15 -10.51 -14.94 -23.22
N MET A 16 -11.52 -15.08 -22.37
CA MET A 16 -12.09 -13.98 -21.56
C MET A 16 -11.11 -13.53 -20.48
N ALA A 17 -10.41 -14.45 -19.82
CA ALA A 17 -9.36 -14.11 -18.83
C ALA A 17 -8.28 -13.25 -19.49
N ARG A 18 -7.79 -13.65 -20.68
CA ARG A 18 -6.79 -12.91 -21.43
C ARG A 18 -7.27 -11.53 -21.86
N LYS A 19 -8.49 -11.44 -22.39
CA LYS A 19 -9.09 -10.15 -22.80
C LYS A 19 -9.27 -9.21 -21.59
N THR A 20 -9.69 -9.75 -20.44
CA THR A 20 -9.80 -8.99 -19.19
C THR A 20 -8.46 -8.36 -18.80
N ILE A 21 -7.36 -9.10 -18.91
CA ILE A 21 -6.02 -8.59 -18.62
C ILE A 21 -5.65 -7.47 -19.60
N TYR A 22 -5.87 -7.66 -20.92
CA TYR A 22 -5.53 -6.64 -21.91
C TYR A 22 -6.37 -5.37 -21.77
N VAL A 23 -7.69 -5.50 -21.55
CA VAL A 23 -8.57 -4.34 -21.31
C VAL A 23 -8.16 -3.59 -20.04
N ALA A 24 -7.90 -4.32 -18.97
CA ALA A 24 -7.43 -3.73 -17.72
C ALA A 24 -6.07 -3.03 -17.89
N LEU A 25 -5.13 -3.64 -18.62
CA LEU A 25 -3.83 -3.02 -18.92
C LEU A 25 -4.00 -1.73 -19.71
N LYS A 26 -4.84 -1.70 -20.76
CA LYS A 26 -5.13 -0.48 -21.53
C LYS A 26 -5.64 0.66 -20.61
N ILE A 27 -6.64 0.35 -19.78
CA ILE A 27 -7.21 1.31 -18.83
C ILE A 27 -6.14 1.80 -17.86
N MET A 28 -5.38 0.89 -17.27
CA MET A 28 -4.38 1.22 -16.25
C MET A 28 -3.21 2.01 -16.84
N VAL A 29 -2.70 1.64 -18.03
CA VAL A 29 -1.65 2.41 -18.72
C VAL A 29 -2.13 3.84 -19.02
N PHE A 30 -3.34 3.96 -19.58
CA PHE A 30 -3.93 5.28 -19.84
C PHE A 30 -4.05 6.13 -18.57
N LEU A 31 -4.63 5.57 -17.50
CA LEU A 31 -4.78 6.26 -16.22
C LEU A 31 -3.41 6.55 -15.57
N GLY A 32 -2.46 5.61 -15.67
CA GLY A 32 -1.11 5.79 -15.13
C GLY A 32 -0.37 6.96 -15.79
N ILE A 33 -0.44 7.07 -17.12
CA ILE A 33 0.13 8.20 -17.86
C ILE A 33 -0.63 9.50 -17.52
N PHE A 34 -1.95 9.47 -17.55
CA PHE A 34 -2.81 10.63 -17.25
C PHE A 34 -2.54 11.20 -15.86
N PHE A 35 -2.58 10.37 -14.83
CA PHE A 35 -2.30 10.80 -13.46
C PHE A 35 -0.81 11.12 -13.23
N GLY A 36 0.10 10.45 -13.93
CA GLY A 36 1.52 10.82 -13.91
C GLY A 36 1.76 12.23 -14.45
N VAL A 37 1.15 12.56 -15.59
CA VAL A 37 1.21 13.92 -16.17
C VAL A 37 0.58 14.96 -15.23
N ILE A 38 -0.61 14.67 -14.67
CA ILE A 38 -1.26 15.56 -13.68
C ILE A 38 -0.35 15.74 -12.47
N MET A 39 0.26 14.67 -11.97
CA MET A 39 1.17 14.76 -10.81
C MET A 39 2.36 15.66 -11.10
N VAL A 40 3.02 15.48 -12.24
CA VAL A 40 4.25 16.24 -12.60
C VAL A 40 3.96 17.72 -12.88
N PHE A 41 2.89 18.03 -13.61
CA PHE A 41 2.65 19.40 -14.13
C PHE A 41 1.64 20.21 -13.31
N ILE A 42 0.78 19.57 -12.53
CA ILE A 42 -0.28 20.26 -11.77
C ILE A 42 -0.07 20.05 -10.27
N VAL A 43 -0.03 18.80 -9.80
CA VAL A 43 -0.04 18.50 -8.36
C VAL A 43 1.30 18.84 -7.72
N ALA A 44 2.42 18.49 -8.35
CA ALA A 44 3.75 18.77 -7.78
C ALA A 44 4.04 20.29 -7.65
N PRO A 45 3.77 21.16 -8.66
CA PRO A 45 3.92 22.60 -8.49
C PRO A 45 2.99 23.16 -7.40
N TRP A 46 1.71 22.76 -7.39
CA TRP A 46 0.77 23.21 -6.39
C TRP A 46 1.18 22.79 -4.98
N LEU A 47 1.62 21.54 -4.80
CA LEU A 47 2.11 21.06 -3.50
C LEU A 47 3.36 21.82 -3.04
N ALA A 48 4.33 22.05 -3.93
CA ALA A 48 5.59 22.69 -3.58
C ALA A 48 5.41 24.18 -3.24
N HIS A 49 4.64 24.93 -4.03
CA HIS A 49 4.51 26.37 -3.89
C HIS A 49 3.37 26.77 -2.97
N ASP A 50 2.15 26.25 -3.21
CA ASP A 50 0.96 26.75 -2.52
C ASP A 50 0.70 26.01 -1.19
N TYR A 51 0.88 24.70 -1.17
CA TYR A 51 0.58 23.91 0.02
C TYR A 51 1.74 23.86 1.04
N LEU A 52 2.92 23.45 0.59
CA LEU A 52 4.09 23.30 1.46
C LEU A 52 4.84 24.63 1.65
N GLY A 53 4.80 25.54 0.67
CA GLY A 53 5.61 26.76 0.65
C GLY A 53 7.12 26.48 0.61
N LYS A 54 7.53 25.35 0.02
CA LYS A 54 8.90 24.83 -0.04
C LYS A 54 9.29 24.49 -1.47
N PRO A 55 9.73 25.47 -2.27
CA PRO A 55 10.06 25.26 -3.70
C PRO A 55 11.10 24.17 -3.97
N GLU A 56 12.00 23.92 -3.02
CA GLU A 56 13.02 22.85 -3.09
C GLU A 56 12.41 21.45 -3.22
N THR A 57 11.14 21.26 -2.85
CA THR A 57 10.44 19.98 -2.97
C THR A 57 9.88 19.71 -4.37
N LEU A 58 9.89 20.71 -5.27
CA LEU A 58 9.29 20.60 -6.60
C LEU A 58 9.89 19.47 -7.43
N VAL A 59 11.21 19.46 -7.59
CA VAL A 59 11.91 18.45 -8.38
C VAL A 59 11.73 17.04 -7.81
N PRO A 60 11.90 16.81 -6.49
CA PRO A 60 11.53 15.55 -5.86
C PRO A 60 10.10 15.07 -6.15
N LEU A 61 9.11 15.93 -6.04
CA LEU A 61 7.71 15.59 -6.29
C LEU A 61 7.45 15.26 -7.77
N GLN A 62 8.10 15.95 -8.69
CA GLN A 62 8.01 15.65 -10.12
C GLN A 62 8.61 14.26 -10.45
N ILE A 63 9.76 13.92 -9.87
CA ILE A 63 10.38 12.60 -10.06
C ILE A 63 9.45 11.50 -9.53
N VAL A 64 8.81 11.70 -8.37
CA VAL A 64 7.80 10.76 -7.83
C VAL A 64 6.64 10.57 -8.80
N GLY A 65 6.20 11.64 -9.47
CA GLY A 65 5.17 11.55 -10.51
C GLY A 65 5.52 10.61 -11.66
N LEU A 66 6.80 10.48 -12.01
CA LEU A 66 7.29 9.57 -13.05
C LEU A 66 7.21 8.08 -12.63
N ILE A 67 7.10 7.78 -11.34
CA ILE A 67 6.93 6.40 -10.86
C ILE A 67 5.55 5.86 -11.24
N THR A 68 4.54 6.74 -11.29
CA THR A 68 3.12 6.37 -11.45
C THR A 68 2.85 5.45 -12.64
N PRO A 69 3.28 5.72 -13.89
CA PRO A 69 3.02 4.84 -15.03
C PRO A 69 3.60 3.44 -14.83
N PHE A 70 4.83 3.35 -14.32
CA PHE A 70 5.49 2.06 -14.10
C PHE A 70 4.84 1.25 -12.98
N SER A 71 4.50 1.89 -11.86
CA SER A 71 3.84 1.24 -10.72
C SER A 71 2.48 0.66 -11.11
N VAL A 72 1.72 1.38 -11.93
CA VAL A 72 0.41 0.94 -12.41
C VAL A 72 0.55 -0.26 -13.36
N ILE A 73 1.53 -0.27 -14.26
CA ILE A 73 1.83 -1.41 -15.14
C ILE A 73 2.20 -2.64 -14.31
N VAL A 74 3.11 -2.50 -13.36
CA VAL A 74 3.52 -3.60 -12.45
C VAL A 74 2.32 -4.12 -11.67
N GLY A 75 1.50 -3.23 -11.12
CA GLY A 75 0.28 -3.59 -10.38
C GLY A 75 -0.72 -4.38 -11.22
N ALA A 76 -0.91 -4.01 -12.50
CA ALA A 76 -1.77 -4.72 -13.42
C ALA A 76 -1.32 -6.16 -13.67
N PHE A 77 -0.02 -6.37 -13.94
CA PHE A 77 0.54 -7.71 -14.13
C PHE A 77 0.52 -8.54 -12.85
N ARG A 78 0.84 -7.94 -11.69
CA ARG A 78 0.72 -8.65 -10.39
C ARG A 78 -0.72 -9.09 -10.13
N GLY A 79 -1.70 -8.25 -10.47
CA GLY A 79 -3.11 -8.63 -10.43
C GLY A 79 -3.46 -9.81 -11.36
N ALA A 80 -2.85 -9.88 -12.54
CA ALA A 80 -3.00 -11.03 -13.44
C ALA A 80 -2.36 -12.30 -12.86
N PHE A 81 -1.12 -12.21 -12.35
CA PHE A 81 -0.43 -13.33 -11.70
C PHE A 81 -1.19 -13.87 -10.50
N GLN A 82 -1.77 -12.97 -9.70
CA GLN A 82 -2.63 -13.34 -8.57
C GLN A 82 -3.89 -14.06 -9.03
N GLY A 83 -4.50 -13.62 -10.14
CA GLY A 83 -5.70 -14.22 -10.69
C GLY A 83 -5.53 -15.68 -11.14
N VAL A 84 -4.32 -16.06 -11.59
CA VAL A 84 -3.98 -17.46 -11.95
C VAL A 84 -3.22 -18.18 -10.81
N TYR A 85 -3.27 -17.66 -9.58
CA TYR A 85 -2.61 -18.24 -8.40
C TYR A 85 -1.10 -18.44 -8.53
N LYS A 86 -0.41 -17.64 -9.36
CA LYS A 86 1.04 -17.69 -9.56
C LYS A 86 1.75 -16.60 -8.75
N MET A 87 1.73 -16.81 -7.43
CA MET A 87 2.31 -15.87 -6.46
C MET A 87 3.83 -15.73 -6.58
N GLU A 88 4.52 -16.75 -7.08
CA GLU A 88 5.97 -16.71 -7.31
C GLU A 88 6.38 -15.55 -8.24
N TYR A 89 5.59 -15.24 -9.26
CA TYR A 89 5.90 -14.14 -10.18
C TYR A 89 5.72 -12.76 -9.53
N ILE A 90 4.82 -12.65 -8.55
CA ILE A 90 4.69 -11.45 -7.74
C ILE A 90 5.96 -11.24 -6.91
N VAL A 91 6.48 -12.31 -6.31
CA VAL A 91 7.71 -12.27 -5.51
C VAL A 91 8.91 -11.88 -6.39
N TYR A 92 9.05 -12.48 -7.58
CA TYR A 92 10.12 -12.11 -8.51
C TYR A 92 10.07 -10.64 -8.93
N THR A 93 8.90 -10.14 -9.32
CA THR A 93 8.77 -8.73 -9.71
C THR A 93 9.02 -7.77 -8.55
N ARG A 94 8.64 -8.14 -7.30
CA ARG A 94 8.98 -7.37 -6.10
C ARG A 94 10.47 -7.41 -5.78
N ALA A 95 11.10 -8.56 -5.95
CA ALA A 95 12.55 -8.68 -5.73
C ALA A 95 13.32 -7.79 -6.72
N VAL A 96 12.96 -7.82 -8.01
CA VAL A 96 13.57 -6.94 -9.03
C VAL A 96 13.36 -5.47 -8.71
N GLU A 97 12.13 -5.08 -8.30
CA GLU A 97 11.80 -3.72 -7.86
C GLU A 97 12.71 -3.27 -6.71
N GLN A 98 12.72 -4.05 -5.61
CA GLN A 98 13.46 -3.68 -4.40
C GLN A 98 14.97 -3.67 -4.60
N LEU A 99 15.51 -4.69 -5.26
CA LEU A 99 16.94 -4.76 -5.58
C LEU A 99 17.35 -3.62 -6.51
N GLY A 100 16.55 -3.33 -7.54
CA GLY A 100 16.78 -2.19 -8.42
C GLY A 100 16.77 -0.87 -7.67
N MET A 101 15.75 -0.64 -6.82
CA MET A 101 15.69 0.57 -5.99
C MET A 101 16.94 0.72 -5.11
N ILE A 102 17.31 -0.32 -4.37
CA ILE A 102 18.46 -0.27 -3.44
C ILE A 102 19.75 0.00 -4.22
N LEU A 103 20.00 -0.74 -5.30
CA LEU A 103 21.24 -0.62 -6.07
C LEU A 103 21.37 0.77 -6.70
N PHE A 104 20.37 1.22 -7.43
CA PHE A 104 20.45 2.51 -8.15
C PHE A 104 20.32 3.71 -7.20
N ALA A 105 19.47 3.65 -6.17
CA ALA A 105 19.39 4.72 -5.19
C ALA A 105 20.72 4.89 -4.45
N THR A 106 21.32 3.80 -3.99
CA THR A 106 22.64 3.85 -3.33
C THR A 106 23.71 4.38 -4.27
N ALA A 107 23.76 3.88 -5.52
CA ALA A 107 24.73 4.34 -6.49
C ALA A 107 24.62 5.86 -6.76
N PHE A 108 23.41 6.37 -7.00
CA PHE A 108 23.21 7.78 -7.29
C PHE A 108 23.49 8.69 -6.09
N VAL A 109 23.13 8.25 -4.88
CA VAL A 109 23.46 9.00 -3.66
C VAL A 109 24.98 9.07 -3.45
N LEU A 110 25.71 7.96 -3.68
CA LEU A 110 27.17 7.93 -3.57
C LEU A 110 27.88 8.81 -4.63
N ILE A 111 27.28 8.97 -5.82
CA ILE A 111 27.79 9.86 -6.88
C ILE A 111 27.47 11.35 -6.56
N GLY A 112 26.63 11.63 -5.54
CA GLY A 112 26.36 13.01 -5.08
C GLY A 112 24.99 13.57 -5.46
N PHE A 113 24.07 12.79 -6.03
CA PHE A 113 22.72 13.26 -6.37
C PHE A 113 21.76 13.41 -5.17
N SER A 114 22.22 13.14 -3.95
CA SER A 114 21.43 13.30 -2.72
C SER A 114 20.01 12.71 -2.81
N VAL A 115 19.00 13.46 -2.40
CA VAL A 115 17.58 13.03 -2.40
C VAL A 115 17.07 12.71 -3.80
N THR A 116 17.42 13.53 -4.81
CA THR A 116 16.97 13.29 -6.19
C THR A 116 17.53 12.00 -6.76
N GLY A 117 18.76 11.63 -6.37
CA GLY A 117 19.37 10.37 -6.74
C GLY A 117 18.63 9.16 -6.18
N ALA A 118 18.22 9.21 -4.91
CA ALA A 118 17.40 8.17 -4.30
C ALA A 118 16.07 7.98 -5.03
N LEU A 119 15.43 9.09 -5.41
CA LEU A 119 14.15 9.05 -6.16
C LEU A 119 14.32 8.50 -7.57
N TRP A 120 15.39 8.87 -8.29
CA TRP A 120 15.70 8.27 -9.59
C TRP A 120 15.97 6.77 -9.48
N GLY A 121 16.64 6.32 -8.42
CA GLY A 121 16.80 4.89 -8.13
C GLY A 121 15.45 4.18 -7.98
N THR A 122 14.49 4.84 -7.34
CA THR A 122 13.11 4.33 -7.21
C THR A 122 12.43 4.22 -8.57
N VAL A 123 12.51 5.25 -9.42
CA VAL A 123 11.94 5.21 -10.79
C VAL A 123 12.50 4.04 -11.59
N ILE A 124 13.83 3.86 -11.55
CA ILE A 124 14.50 2.76 -12.26
C ILE A 124 14.09 1.39 -11.71
N GLY A 125 13.95 1.26 -10.38
CA GLY A 125 13.46 0.04 -9.75
C GLY A 125 12.07 -0.35 -10.24
N PHE A 126 11.12 0.60 -10.29
CA PHE A 126 9.78 0.37 -10.85
C PHE A 126 9.80 0.08 -12.35
N ALA A 127 10.64 0.78 -13.12
CA ALA A 127 10.81 0.53 -14.55
C ALA A 127 11.35 -0.89 -14.81
N ALA A 128 12.36 -1.33 -14.06
CA ALA A 128 12.91 -2.68 -14.14
C ALA A 128 11.85 -3.73 -13.76
N ALA A 129 11.06 -3.48 -12.72
CA ALA A 129 9.95 -4.34 -12.34
C ALA A 129 8.88 -4.42 -13.45
N ALA A 130 8.56 -3.30 -14.12
CA ALA A 130 7.63 -3.29 -15.24
C ALA A 130 8.14 -4.13 -16.41
N VAL A 131 9.41 -3.97 -16.77
CA VAL A 131 10.06 -4.79 -17.83
C VAL A 131 10.03 -6.26 -17.44
N SER A 132 10.40 -6.61 -16.20
CA SER A 132 10.39 -8.01 -15.73
C SER A 132 8.97 -8.60 -15.73
N ALA A 133 7.96 -7.82 -15.33
CA ALA A 133 6.57 -8.26 -15.35
C ALA A 133 6.05 -8.53 -16.77
N VAL A 134 6.37 -7.65 -17.74
CA VAL A 134 6.07 -7.86 -19.17
C VAL A 134 6.77 -9.10 -19.70
N TYR A 135 8.06 -9.28 -19.37
CA TYR A 135 8.83 -10.46 -19.80
C TYR A 135 8.20 -11.76 -19.27
N ILE A 136 7.91 -11.83 -17.97
CA ILE A 136 7.29 -12.99 -17.34
C ILE A 136 5.92 -13.25 -17.97
N PHE A 137 5.11 -12.22 -18.19
CA PHE A 137 3.80 -12.36 -18.80
C PHE A 137 3.88 -12.93 -20.20
N ARG A 138 4.79 -12.45 -21.05
CA ARG A 138 4.94 -12.91 -22.42
C ARG A 138 5.47 -14.34 -22.54
N HIS A 139 6.44 -14.72 -21.69
CA HIS A 139 7.16 -15.98 -21.84
C HIS A 139 6.65 -17.12 -20.96
N HIS A 140 6.12 -16.79 -19.77
CA HIS A 140 5.71 -17.82 -18.80
C HIS A 140 4.20 -17.95 -18.65
N MET A 141 3.44 -16.87 -18.90
CA MET A 141 1.99 -16.89 -18.72
C MET A 141 1.22 -17.53 -19.87
N ALA A 142 1.81 -17.65 -21.06
CA ALA A 142 1.19 -18.33 -22.19
C ALA A 142 0.84 -19.81 -21.90
N LYS A 143 1.52 -20.42 -20.92
CA LYS A 143 1.24 -21.79 -20.45
C LYS A 143 -0.06 -21.89 -19.64
N TYR A 144 -0.41 -20.83 -18.91
CA TYR A 144 -1.58 -20.78 -18.00
C TYR A 144 -2.76 -20.06 -18.68
N ILE A 145 -2.49 -19.01 -19.43
CA ILE A 145 -3.48 -18.27 -20.22
C ILE A 145 -3.01 -18.32 -21.67
N PRO A 146 -3.42 -19.35 -22.44
CA PRO A 146 -3.02 -19.52 -23.82
C PRO A 146 -3.42 -18.32 -24.70
N PRO A 147 -2.80 -18.13 -25.87
CA PRO A 147 -3.24 -17.12 -26.83
C PRO A 147 -4.71 -17.32 -27.18
N ALA A 148 -5.44 -16.21 -27.38
CA ALA A 148 -6.85 -16.28 -27.75
C ALA A 148 -7.05 -17.14 -29.00
N SER A 149 -8.11 -17.93 -29.00
CA SER A 149 -8.48 -18.77 -30.16
C SER A 149 -8.74 -17.90 -31.38
N VAL A 150 -8.43 -18.43 -32.59
CA VAL A 150 -8.58 -17.69 -33.84
C VAL A 150 -10.04 -17.29 -34.09
N ASP A 151 -10.99 -18.05 -33.56
CA ASP A 151 -12.43 -17.84 -33.73
C ASP A 151 -13.04 -16.91 -32.67
N PHE A 152 -12.26 -16.43 -31.70
CA PHE A 152 -12.74 -15.57 -30.61
C PHE A 152 -13.03 -14.16 -31.11
N LYS A 153 -14.31 -13.91 -31.46
CA LYS A 153 -14.77 -12.58 -31.86
C LYS A 153 -15.09 -11.72 -30.62
N PHE A 154 -14.32 -10.68 -30.46
CA PHE A 154 -14.51 -9.70 -29.38
C PHE A 154 -14.71 -8.31 -29.99
N THR A 155 -15.94 -7.83 -29.90
CA THR A 155 -16.34 -6.56 -30.51
C THR A 155 -15.94 -5.37 -29.63
N TRP A 156 -15.78 -4.16 -30.21
CA TRP A 156 -15.54 -2.94 -29.44
C TRP A 156 -16.57 -2.70 -28.34
N ARG A 157 -17.84 -3.05 -28.57
CA ARG A 157 -18.89 -2.96 -27.56
C ARG A 157 -18.65 -3.89 -26.38
N ASP A 158 -18.15 -5.09 -26.61
CA ASP A 158 -17.80 -6.04 -25.56
C ASP A 158 -16.61 -5.53 -24.73
N GLU A 159 -15.63 -4.91 -25.39
CA GLU A 159 -14.50 -4.27 -24.73
C GLU A 159 -14.96 -3.14 -23.80
N LEU A 160 -15.88 -2.30 -24.27
CA LEU A 160 -16.44 -1.19 -23.48
C LEU A 160 -17.28 -1.68 -22.31
N ASN A 161 -18.09 -2.72 -22.51
CA ASN A 161 -18.88 -3.34 -21.44
C ASN A 161 -18.00 -3.95 -20.37
N LEU A 162 -16.96 -4.68 -20.78
CA LEU A 162 -15.98 -5.26 -19.87
C LEU A 162 -15.23 -4.15 -19.11
N ALA A 163 -14.76 -3.11 -19.79
CA ALA A 163 -14.13 -1.95 -19.20
C ALA A 163 -15.02 -1.28 -18.13
N THR A 164 -16.29 -1.05 -18.48
CA THR A 164 -17.28 -0.45 -17.56
C THR A 164 -17.51 -1.32 -16.34
N THR A 165 -17.57 -2.63 -16.49
CA THR A 165 -17.72 -3.60 -15.40
C THR A 165 -16.52 -3.57 -14.47
N LEU A 166 -15.31 -3.58 -15.04
CA LEU A 166 -14.06 -3.48 -14.27
C LEU A 166 -13.99 -2.16 -13.49
N VAL A 167 -14.30 -1.03 -14.12
CA VAL A 167 -14.28 0.29 -13.47
C VAL A 167 -15.32 0.38 -12.35
N LYS A 168 -16.57 -0.02 -12.60
CA LYS A 168 -17.63 -0.02 -11.57
C LYS A 168 -17.26 -0.84 -10.34
N PHE A 169 -16.65 -2.01 -10.54
CA PHE A 169 -16.16 -2.84 -9.45
C PHE A 169 -14.98 -2.18 -8.71
N SER A 170 -14.12 -1.47 -9.43
CA SER A 170 -12.91 -0.86 -8.85
C SER A 170 -13.20 0.37 -8.00
N ILE A 171 -14.26 1.13 -8.26
CA ILE A 171 -14.56 2.38 -7.53
C ILE A 171 -14.67 2.17 -6.01
N PRO A 172 -15.48 1.23 -5.47
CA PRO A 172 -15.53 0.99 -4.03
C PRO A 172 -14.19 0.58 -3.44
N VAL A 173 -13.43 -0.25 -4.17
CA VAL A 173 -12.10 -0.72 -3.74
C VAL A 173 -11.11 0.45 -3.67
N ILE A 174 -11.15 1.35 -4.66
CA ILE A 174 -10.32 2.56 -4.69
C ILE A 174 -10.64 3.47 -3.50
N ILE A 175 -11.92 3.69 -3.21
CA ILE A 175 -12.35 4.53 -2.07
C ILE A 175 -11.80 3.97 -0.75
N THR A 176 -11.90 2.66 -0.55
CA THR A 176 -11.36 2.00 0.65
C THR A 176 -9.83 2.16 0.73
N ALA A 177 -9.14 1.92 -0.38
CA ALA A 177 -7.67 2.05 -0.43
C ALA A 177 -7.21 3.51 -0.20
N ILE A 178 -7.95 4.50 -0.71
CA ILE A 178 -7.67 5.92 -0.46
C ILE A 178 -7.87 6.23 1.04
N ALA A 179 -8.94 5.76 1.65
CA ALA A 179 -9.20 5.98 3.08
C ALA A 179 -8.09 5.39 3.95
N GLU A 180 -7.65 4.16 3.66
CA GLU A 180 -6.51 3.54 4.34
C GLU A 180 -5.22 4.34 4.14
N MET A 181 -4.93 4.75 2.90
CA MET A 181 -3.74 5.53 2.58
C MET A 181 -3.73 6.89 3.27
N LEU A 182 -4.89 7.53 3.40
CA LEU A 182 -5.02 8.80 4.13
C LEU A 182 -4.69 8.61 5.62
N ILE A 183 -5.23 7.60 6.28
CA ILE A 183 -4.92 7.33 7.68
C ILE A 183 -3.41 7.21 7.91
N TYR A 184 -2.70 6.52 7.02
CA TYR A 184 -1.27 6.30 7.17
C TYR A 184 -0.39 7.51 6.82
N ASN A 185 -0.84 8.40 5.95
CA ASN A 185 0.04 9.43 5.37
C ASN A 185 -0.39 10.87 5.70
N ILE A 186 -1.61 11.09 6.17
CA ILE A 186 -2.12 12.45 6.43
C ILE A 186 -1.28 13.19 7.47
N CYS A 187 -0.77 12.48 8.45
CA CYS A 187 0.12 13.02 9.46
C CYS A 187 1.38 13.63 8.84
N THR A 188 2.05 12.88 7.97
CA THR A 188 3.25 13.35 7.25
C THR A 188 2.94 14.56 6.37
N MET A 189 1.79 14.57 5.70
CA MET A 189 1.35 15.72 4.87
C MET A 189 1.11 16.97 5.73
N VAL A 190 0.41 16.84 6.83
CA VAL A 190 0.14 17.96 7.74
C VAL A 190 1.43 18.47 8.38
N MET A 191 2.29 17.57 8.85
CA MET A 191 3.61 17.96 9.37
C MET A 191 4.45 18.67 8.32
N GLY A 192 4.42 18.21 7.05
CA GLY A 192 5.13 18.86 5.94
C GLY A 192 4.75 20.32 5.74
N LYS A 193 3.49 20.69 6.07
CA LYS A 193 3.00 22.06 6.00
C LYS A 193 3.47 22.93 7.19
N PHE A 194 3.40 22.40 8.42
CA PHE A 194 3.58 23.20 9.62
C PHE A 194 4.98 23.12 10.21
N LEU A 195 5.76 22.08 9.92
CA LEU A 195 7.06 21.83 10.49
C LEU A 195 8.20 21.93 9.46
N ALA A 196 9.43 22.05 9.96
CA ALA A 196 10.63 21.97 9.14
C ALA A 196 10.76 20.56 8.51
N LEU A 197 11.37 20.47 7.32
CA LEU A 197 11.55 19.18 6.62
C LEU A 197 12.34 18.17 7.44
N GLU A 198 13.30 18.64 8.25
CA GLU A 198 14.08 17.79 9.17
C GLU A 198 13.19 17.09 10.20
N ALA A 199 12.21 17.79 10.77
CA ALA A 199 11.26 17.23 11.72
C ALA A 199 10.38 16.15 11.08
N VAL A 200 9.95 16.38 9.83
CA VAL A 200 9.24 15.37 9.03
C VAL A 200 10.13 14.15 8.77
N GLY A 201 11.43 14.38 8.52
CA GLY A 201 12.42 13.32 8.37
C GLY A 201 12.57 12.44 9.61
N PHE A 202 12.59 13.04 10.81
CA PHE A 202 12.65 12.30 12.08
C PHE A 202 11.39 11.43 12.30
N PHE A 203 10.23 11.96 11.96
CA PHE A 203 8.98 11.18 11.99
C PHE A 203 9.01 10.04 10.98
N ALA A 204 9.40 10.33 9.74
CA ALA A 204 9.48 9.34 8.66
C ALA A 204 10.47 8.20 8.96
N ALA A 205 11.49 8.44 9.80
CA ALA A 205 12.40 7.41 10.29
C ALA A 205 11.77 6.53 11.38
N ALA A 206 10.90 7.09 12.23
CA ALA A 206 10.23 6.39 13.32
C ALA A 206 9.02 5.57 12.85
N ASP A 207 8.26 6.06 11.88
CA ASP A 207 7.00 5.49 11.42
C ASP A 207 7.11 4.03 10.94
N PRO A 208 8.04 3.61 10.06
CA PRO A 208 8.16 2.22 9.63
C PRO A 208 8.50 1.26 10.79
N ILE A 209 9.26 1.72 11.77
CA ILE A 209 9.65 0.93 12.94
C ILE A 209 8.43 0.67 13.82
N SER A 210 7.59 1.68 14.02
CA SER A 210 6.36 1.55 14.81
C SER A 210 5.37 0.53 14.24
N ARG A 211 5.43 0.29 12.93
CA ARG A 211 4.52 -0.64 12.20
C ARG A 211 4.97 -2.10 12.23
N LEU A 212 6.16 -2.43 12.74
CA LEU A 212 6.63 -3.82 12.78
C LEU A 212 5.66 -4.78 13.51
N PRO A 213 5.07 -4.42 14.68
CA PRO A 213 4.11 -5.29 15.35
C PRO A 213 2.85 -5.58 14.51
N LEU A 214 2.45 -4.64 13.64
CA LEU A 214 1.27 -4.79 12.78
C LEU A 214 1.40 -5.96 11.79
N MET A 215 2.61 -6.32 11.37
CA MET A 215 2.82 -7.47 10.48
C MET A 215 2.29 -8.78 11.06
N ILE A 216 2.38 -8.95 12.38
CA ILE A 216 1.83 -10.11 13.08
C ILE A 216 0.30 -10.10 12.97
N SER A 217 -0.31 -8.95 13.26
CA SER A 217 -1.77 -8.81 13.20
C SER A 217 -2.33 -8.99 11.79
N ILE A 218 -1.64 -8.51 10.76
CA ILE A 218 -2.02 -8.72 9.35
C ILE A 218 -1.98 -10.22 9.01
N SER A 219 -0.98 -10.95 9.47
CA SER A 219 -0.87 -12.39 9.24
C SER A 219 -2.03 -13.16 9.89
N ILE A 220 -2.42 -12.80 11.12
CA ILE A 220 -3.58 -13.35 11.81
C ILE A 220 -4.88 -12.94 11.08
N ALA A 221 -5.01 -11.69 10.70
CA ALA A 221 -6.17 -11.13 10.01
C ALA A 221 -6.45 -11.83 8.67
N THR A 222 -5.42 -12.20 7.92
CA THR A 222 -5.57 -12.93 6.65
C THR A 222 -6.06 -14.37 6.84
N THR A 223 -5.72 -15.01 7.95
CA THR A 223 -6.16 -16.39 8.27
C THR A 223 -7.53 -16.42 8.93
N ILE A 224 -7.86 -15.44 9.78
CA ILE A 224 -9.13 -15.40 10.50
C ILE A 224 -10.32 -15.07 9.57
N LEU A 225 -10.11 -14.34 8.49
CA LEU A 225 -11.16 -13.95 7.56
C LEU A 225 -11.87 -15.17 6.95
N PRO A 226 -11.19 -16.15 6.30
CA PRO A 226 -11.85 -17.34 5.78
C PRO A 226 -12.41 -18.23 6.89
N ALA A 227 -11.68 -18.41 8.01
CA ALA A 227 -12.12 -19.24 9.13
C ALA A 227 -13.41 -18.72 9.77
N SER A 228 -13.53 -17.40 9.98
CA SER A 228 -14.76 -16.78 10.49
C SER A 228 -15.93 -16.88 9.50
N SER A 229 -15.65 -16.75 8.19
CA SER A 229 -16.66 -16.92 7.15
C SER A 229 -17.24 -18.34 7.12
N GLU A 230 -16.38 -19.34 7.20
CA GLU A 230 -16.77 -20.75 7.21
C GLU A 230 -17.59 -21.08 8.45
N ALA A 231 -17.11 -20.73 9.65
CA ALA A 231 -17.81 -20.98 10.90
C ALA A 231 -19.17 -20.29 10.96
N PHE A 232 -19.25 -19.05 10.46
CA PHE A 232 -20.49 -18.29 10.42
C PHE A 232 -21.51 -18.90 9.46
N ARG A 233 -21.10 -19.31 8.25
CA ARG A 233 -22.00 -19.96 7.26
C ARG A 233 -22.48 -21.34 7.75
N ALA A 234 -21.63 -22.08 8.46
CA ALA A 234 -21.99 -23.36 9.07
C ALA A 234 -22.90 -23.21 10.31
N GLY A 235 -23.19 -21.97 10.76
CA GLY A 235 -23.96 -21.74 12.00
C GLY A 235 -23.24 -22.16 13.28
N ASN A 236 -21.94 -22.46 13.20
CA ASN A 236 -21.16 -22.97 14.32
C ASN A 236 -20.61 -21.81 15.18
N LYS A 237 -21.46 -21.33 16.10
CA LYS A 237 -21.11 -20.22 17.01
C LYS A 237 -19.89 -20.55 17.90
N VAL A 238 -19.80 -21.79 18.38
CA VAL A 238 -18.70 -22.22 19.27
C VAL A 238 -17.35 -22.14 18.55
N ALA A 239 -17.29 -22.60 17.31
CA ALA A 239 -16.07 -22.48 16.49
C ALA A 239 -15.72 -21.00 16.21
N LEU A 240 -16.73 -20.17 15.89
CA LEU A 240 -16.53 -18.75 15.64
C LEU A 240 -15.98 -18.04 16.87
N GLU A 241 -16.57 -18.24 18.05
CA GLU A 241 -16.09 -17.67 19.31
C GLU A 241 -14.67 -18.10 19.65
N LYS A 242 -14.35 -19.38 19.41
CA LYS A 242 -12.99 -19.92 19.60
C LYS A 242 -11.99 -19.22 18.69
N TYR A 243 -12.28 -19.13 17.38
CA TYR A 243 -11.38 -18.48 16.41
C TYR A 243 -11.17 -17.00 16.74
N VAL A 244 -12.22 -16.27 17.09
CA VAL A 244 -12.14 -14.87 17.50
C VAL A 244 -11.30 -14.70 18.75
N SER A 245 -11.56 -15.53 19.79
CA SER A 245 -10.80 -15.48 21.05
C SER A 245 -9.31 -15.78 20.84
N GLU A 246 -9.00 -16.82 20.08
CA GLU A 246 -7.62 -17.19 19.76
C GLU A 246 -6.90 -16.11 18.96
N ALA A 247 -7.55 -15.52 17.96
CA ALA A 247 -6.98 -14.45 17.16
C ALA A 247 -6.57 -13.23 18.01
N TYR A 248 -7.45 -12.78 18.91
CA TYR A 248 -7.11 -11.68 19.84
C TYR A 248 -6.04 -12.09 20.84
N LYS A 249 -6.14 -13.29 21.42
CA LYS A 249 -5.17 -13.79 22.40
C LYS A 249 -3.76 -13.83 21.82
N PHE A 250 -3.61 -14.44 20.64
CA PHE A 250 -2.30 -14.52 19.99
C PHE A 250 -1.79 -13.15 19.53
N SER A 251 -2.66 -12.30 18.97
CA SER A 251 -2.25 -10.96 18.58
C SER A 251 -1.78 -10.16 19.78
N LEU A 252 -2.55 -10.08 20.84
CA LEU A 252 -2.20 -9.31 22.04
C LEU A 252 -0.95 -9.86 22.73
N LEU A 253 -0.77 -11.18 22.75
CA LEU A 253 0.41 -11.83 23.35
C LEU A 253 1.72 -11.37 22.70
N PHE A 254 1.73 -11.12 21.39
CA PHE A 254 2.94 -10.70 20.67
C PHE A 254 3.00 -9.19 20.45
N VAL A 255 1.88 -8.59 20.05
CA VAL A 255 1.83 -7.16 19.68
C VAL A 255 2.05 -6.27 20.89
N VAL A 256 1.39 -6.55 22.01
CA VAL A 256 1.49 -5.69 23.21
C VAL A 256 2.92 -5.61 23.75
N PRO A 257 3.63 -6.73 23.98
CA PRO A 257 5.04 -6.67 24.43
C PRO A 257 5.96 -5.97 23.43
N MET A 258 5.76 -6.20 22.12
CA MET A 258 6.54 -5.52 21.08
C MET A 258 6.29 -4.01 21.11
N CYS A 259 5.04 -3.56 21.19
CA CYS A 259 4.69 -2.13 21.24
C CYS A 259 5.23 -1.47 22.51
N ILE A 260 5.14 -2.15 23.66
CA ILE A 260 5.73 -1.66 24.92
C ILE A 260 7.26 -1.58 24.80
N GLY A 261 7.90 -2.59 24.23
CA GLY A 261 9.33 -2.59 23.97
C GLY A 261 9.75 -1.43 23.07
N LEU A 262 9.05 -1.23 21.95
CA LEU A 262 9.31 -0.10 21.04
C LEU A 262 9.07 1.26 21.73
N ALA A 263 8.05 1.39 22.55
CA ALA A 263 7.76 2.63 23.26
C ALA A 263 8.81 2.93 24.35
N CYS A 264 9.18 1.94 25.18
CA CYS A 264 10.15 2.11 26.24
C CYS A 264 11.59 2.29 25.74
N PHE A 265 11.95 1.62 24.66
CA PHE A 265 13.29 1.65 24.09
C PHE A 265 13.39 2.47 22.80
N ALA A 266 12.46 3.40 22.57
CA ALA A 266 12.41 4.19 21.34
C ALA A 266 13.72 4.92 21.03
N ALA A 267 14.31 5.63 22.00
CA ALA A 267 15.57 6.36 21.82
C ALA A 267 16.78 5.43 21.59
N PRO A 268 16.99 4.36 22.38
CA PRO A 268 18.03 3.37 22.09
C PRO A 268 17.90 2.71 20.72
N ILE A 269 16.69 2.35 20.29
CA ILE A 269 16.42 1.72 19.00
C ILE A 269 16.79 2.65 17.84
N LEU A 270 16.34 3.92 17.90
CA LEU A 270 16.70 4.89 16.87
C LEU A 270 18.19 5.18 16.85
N ARG A 271 18.85 5.25 18.00
CA ARG A 271 20.30 5.42 18.09
C ARG A 271 21.05 4.25 17.49
N LEU A 272 20.55 3.02 17.66
CA LEU A 272 21.17 1.83 17.08
C LEU A 272 20.99 1.78 15.56
N LEU A 273 19.78 2.08 15.06
CA LEU A 273 19.49 2.01 13.63
C LEU A 273 20.10 3.17 12.84
N TYR A 274 20.15 4.36 13.44
CA TYR A 274 20.69 5.58 12.80
C TYR A 274 21.99 6.04 13.48
N PHE A 275 22.90 5.10 13.77
CA PHE A 275 24.16 5.37 14.49
C PHE A 275 25.06 6.39 13.79
N THR A 276 24.94 6.55 12.48
CA THR A 276 25.69 7.55 11.68
C THR A 276 25.17 8.97 11.85
N ASN A 277 23.91 9.15 12.26
CA ASN A 277 23.30 10.47 12.48
C ASN A 277 22.40 10.47 13.75
N PRO A 278 22.97 10.83 14.91
CA PRO A 278 22.22 10.84 16.18
C PRO A 278 21.01 11.79 16.23
N ALA A 279 20.88 12.73 15.28
CA ALA A 279 19.74 13.65 15.21
C ALA A 279 18.39 12.92 15.09
N TYR A 280 18.37 11.72 14.48
CA TYR A 280 17.15 10.91 14.35
C TYR A 280 16.55 10.43 15.68
N VAL A 281 17.33 10.51 16.80
CA VAL A 281 16.80 10.25 18.14
C VAL A 281 15.69 11.25 18.53
N ALA A 282 15.63 12.43 17.91
CA ALA A 282 14.53 13.38 18.08
C ALA A 282 13.15 12.78 17.68
N GLY A 283 13.12 11.74 16.86
CA GLY A 283 11.90 10.97 16.52
C GLY A 283 11.45 9.98 17.60
N ALA A 284 12.16 9.86 18.74
CA ALA A 284 11.84 8.85 19.76
C ALA A 284 10.45 9.04 20.39
N SER A 285 10.03 10.27 20.61
CA SER A 285 8.68 10.58 21.12
C SER A 285 7.60 10.10 20.13
N ALA A 286 7.80 10.33 18.83
CA ALA A 286 6.90 9.84 17.80
C ALA A 286 6.86 8.30 17.76
N LEU A 287 8.02 7.63 17.81
CA LEU A 287 8.09 6.17 17.83
C LEU A 287 7.33 5.60 19.04
N ALA A 288 7.50 6.19 20.22
CA ALA A 288 6.82 5.73 21.43
C ALA A 288 5.28 5.86 21.31
N ILE A 289 4.79 7.03 20.90
CA ILE A 289 3.35 7.28 20.77
C ILE A 289 2.74 6.40 19.67
N LEU A 290 3.35 6.37 18.48
CA LEU A 290 2.90 5.53 17.37
C LEU A 290 2.84 4.05 17.77
N SER A 291 3.84 3.54 18.50
CA SER A 291 3.86 2.14 18.94
C SER A 291 2.66 1.80 19.84
N ILE A 292 2.25 2.70 20.71
CA ILE A 292 1.04 2.53 21.53
C ILE A 292 -0.20 2.51 20.60
N GLY A 293 -0.30 3.45 19.67
CA GLY A 293 -1.38 3.50 18.67
C GLY A 293 -1.48 2.23 17.83
N MET A 294 -0.33 1.63 17.46
CA MET A 294 -0.30 0.38 16.69
C MET A 294 -0.90 -0.81 17.44
N THR A 295 -0.92 -0.81 18.76
CA THR A 295 -1.64 -1.83 19.54
C THR A 295 -3.14 -1.77 19.24
N PHE A 296 -3.75 -0.59 19.30
CA PHE A 296 -5.17 -0.39 19.01
C PHE A 296 -5.50 -0.67 17.55
N TYR A 297 -4.63 -0.23 16.64
CA TYR A 297 -4.78 -0.49 15.21
C TYR A 297 -4.69 -1.98 14.88
N SER A 298 -3.86 -2.74 15.57
CA SER A 298 -3.77 -4.20 15.45
C SER A 298 -5.08 -4.89 15.84
N ILE A 299 -5.70 -4.48 16.94
CA ILE A 299 -7.01 -4.97 17.37
C ILE A 299 -8.07 -4.64 16.32
N PHE A 300 -8.06 -3.40 15.81
CA PHE A 300 -8.96 -2.95 14.75
C PHE A 300 -8.82 -3.79 13.47
N SER A 301 -7.59 -4.08 13.03
CA SER A 301 -7.30 -4.88 11.83
C SER A 301 -7.89 -6.28 11.91
N ILE A 302 -7.75 -6.95 13.05
CA ILE A 302 -8.33 -8.27 13.29
C ILE A 302 -9.86 -8.20 13.32
N SER A 303 -10.42 -7.21 14.06
CA SER A 303 -11.87 -6.98 14.11
C SER A 303 -12.46 -6.77 12.73
N THR A 304 -11.78 -5.99 11.89
CA THR A 304 -12.16 -5.75 10.51
C THR A 304 -12.24 -7.02 9.69
N SER A 305 -11.23 -7.90 9.81
CA SER A 305 -11.19 -9.17 9.08
C SER A 305 -12.30 -10.13 9.54
N ILE A 306 -12.60 -10.17 10.84
CA ILE A 306 -13.71 -10.97 11.39
C ILE A 306 -15.06 -10.46 10.85
N VAL A 307 -15.30 -9.14 10.91
CA VAL A 307 -16.57 -8.53 10.46
C VAL A 307 -16.74 -8.70 8.95
N GLN A 308 -15.67 -8.62 8.17
CA GLN A 308 -15.70 -8.93 6.73
C GLN A 308 -15.99 -10.41 6.48
N GLY A 309 -15.40 -11.32 7.27
CA GLY A 309 -15.64 -12.75 7.18
C GLY A 309 -17.09 -13.14 7.44
N ILE A 310 -17.77 -12.50 8.39
CA ILE A 310 -19.21 -12.72 8.65
C ILE A 310 -20.15 -11.99 7.66
N GLY A 311 -19.59 -11.31 6.64
CA GLY A 311 -20.33 -10.76 5.51
C GLY A 311 -20.76 -9.30 5.63
N ASN A 312 -20.22 -8.54 6.58
CA ASN A 312 -20.55 -7.13 6.79
C ASN A 312 -19.36 -6.17 6.51
N PRO A 313 -18.81 -6.10 5.29
CA PRO A 313 -17.65 -5.27 4.98
C PRO A 313 -17.92 -3.76 5.06
N ARG A 314 -19.17 -3.34 5.10
CA ARG A 314 -19.56 -1.93 5.19
C ARG A 314 -19.21 -1.30 6.54
N ILE A 315 -19.29 -2.08 7.62
CA ILE A 315 -19.03 -1.57 8.97
C ILE A 315 -17.56 -1.09 9.11
N PRO A 316 -16.55 -1.92 8.81
CA PRO A 316 -15.17 -1.46 8.82
C PRO A 316 -14.90 -0.28 7.88
N MET A 317 -15.52 -0.25 6.71
CA MET A 317 -15.39 0.86 5.77
C MET A 317 -15.86 2.19 6.39
N TYR A 318 -17.01 2.23 7.04
CA TYR A 318 -17.49 3.45 7.69
C TYR A 318 -16.57 3.90 8.84
N ILE A 319 -16.08 2.93 9.62
CA ILE A 319 -15.13 3.22 10.72
C ILE A 319 -13.83 3.78 10.16
N LEU A 320 -13.29 3.21 9.07
CA LEU A 320 -12.09 3.70 8.41
C LEU A 320 -12.25 5.12 7.86
N VAL A 321 -13.35 5.40 7.18
CA VAL A 321 -13.62 6.74 6.64
C VAL A 321 -13.75 7.76 7.77
N PHE A 322 -14.51 7.43 8.83
CA PHE A 322 -14.61 8.28 10.00
C PHE A 322 -13.26 8.48 10.69
N GLY A 323 -12.48 7.41 10.85
CA GLY A 323 -11.13 7.46 11.40
C GLY A 323 -10.20 8.36 10.58
N ALA A 324 -10.25 8.27 9.26
CA ALA A 324 -9.43 9.11 8.37
C ALA A 324 -9.77 10.62 8.54
N ILE A 325 -11.06 10.95 8.61
CA ILE A 325 -11.51 12.33 8.82
C ILE A 325 -11.07 12.81 10.21
N LEU A 326 -11.27 11.99 11.24
CA LEU A 326 -10.88 12.32 12.61
C LEU A 326 -9.38 12.54 12.73
N THR A 327 -8.57 11.64 12.15
CA THR A 327 -7.11 11.76 12.11
C THR A 327 -6.68 13.05 11.40
N ALA A 328 -7.32 13.40 10.28
CA ALA A 328 -7.04 14.64 9.57
C ALA A 328 -7.28 15.89 10.45
N VAL A 329 -8.43 15.94 11.13
CA VAL A 329 -8.80 17.07 11.99
C VAL A 329 -7.88 17.15 13.20
N LEU A 330 -7.63 16.02 13.86
CA LEU A 330 -6.74 15.99 15.05
C LEU A 330 -5.31 16.42 14.68
N ASN A 331 -4.75 15.89 13.58
CA ASN A 331 -3.42 16.30 13.13
C ASN A 331 -3.36 17.80 12.80
N TRP A 332 -4.39 18.35 12.13
CA TRP A 332 -4.43 19.78 11.80
C TRP A 332 -4.38 20.69 13.03
N VAL A 333 -4.95 20.24 14.16
CA VAL A 333 -4.96 20.97 15.43
C VAL A 333 -3.71 20.68 16.26
N MET A 334 -3.28 19.41 16.33
CA MET A 334 -2.22 18.99 17.26
C MET A 334 -0.81 19.20 16.72
N VAL A 335 -0.59 19.09 15.41
CA VAL A 335 0.75 19.27 14.82
C VAL A 335 1.30 20.69 15.06
N PRO A 336 0.54 21.79 14.85
CA PRO A 336 1.05 23.14 15.13
C PRO A 336 1.39 23.39 16.60
N THR A 337 0.72 22.69 17.55
CA THR A 337 0.88 22.91 18.98
C THR A 337 1.90 21.98 19.64
N LEU A 338 1.93 20.72 19.26
CA LEU A 338 2.74 19.66 19.85
C LEU A 338 3.87 19.16 18.95
N GLY A 339 4.00 19.70 17.73
CA GLY A 339 5.04 19.33 16.80
C GLY A 339 4.95 17.85 16.36
N ILE A 340 6.10 17.16 16.35
CA ILE A 340 6.21 15.76 15.93
C ILE A 340 5.36 14.82 16.81
N ALA A 341 5.30 15.08 18.12
CA ALA A 341 4.49 14.30 19.05
C ALA A 341 2.98 14.44 18.76
N GLY A 342 2.53 15.63 18.38
CA GLY A 342 1.15 15.89 17.98
C GLY A 342 0.74 15.18 16.69
N GLY A 343 1.70 14.95 15.78
CA GLY A 343 1.47 14.15 14.58
C GLY A 343 1.43 12.64 14.85
N ALA A 344 2.04 12.19 15.94
CA ALA A 344 2.07 10.78 16.32
C ALA A 344 0.87 10.38 17.21
N ALA A 345 0.21 11.33 17.85
CA ALA A 345 -0.95 11.15 18.73
C ALA A 345 -2.26 11.00 17.95
#